data_c05bc528ec2c8530403c14efae37b746
#
_entry.id   c05bc528ec2c8530403c14efae37b746
#
_cell.length_a   1.000
_cell.length_b   1.000
_cell.length_c   1.000
_cell.angle_alpha   90.00
_cell.angle_beta   90.00
_cell.angle_gamma   90.00
#
_symmetry.space_group_name_H-M   'P 1'
#
loop_
_entity.id
_entity.type
_entity.pdbx_description
1 polymer ?
#
loop_
_entity_poly.entity_id
_entity_poly.type
_entity_poly.pdbx_seq_one_letter_code
_entity_poly.pdbx_strand_id
1 'polypeptide(L)'
;NGGKKPHLAAILVGDNGASETYVNAKVKACKRVGFQSTLVRLDETVLELDLLREIERINQNSDIDGLIVQLPLPKHINESKITQAIFPEKDVDGFHPQNLGKMVLNLPTYLPATPAGILEILKRYNVQTSGKHCVIIGRSHIVGSPMSILMAQNNYPGNCTVTLTHSRTNNLKKISRTADILIVALGKDEFITSDMVKDGACVIDVGITRVKSKVTKSGWKLLGDVDFNQVKDKCTFITPVP
;
A
#
# COMPACT_ATOMS: atom_id res chain seq x y z
N ASN A 1 -4.38 -5.50 -29.50
CA ASN A 1 -4.11 -6.93 -29.78
C ASN A 1 -5.36 -7.82 -29.78
N GLY A 2 -6.59 -7.33 -29.68
CA GLY A 2 -7.83 -8.11 -29.81
C GLY A 2 -8.07 -9.20 -28.74
N GLY A 3 -7.33 -9.19 -27.63
CA GLY A 3 -7.46 -10.14 -26.55
C GLY A 3 -8.66 -9.86 -25.63
N LYS A 4 -8.95 -10.81 -24.73
CA LYS A 4 -9.92 -10.68 -23.65
C LYS A 4 -9.61 -9.42 -22.82
N LYS A 5 -10.64 -8.63 -22.46
CA LYS A 5 -10.47 -7.50 -21.54
C LYS A 5 -10.12 -8.03 -20.15
N PRO A 6 -9.06 -7.50 -19.50
CA PRO A 6 -8.76 -7.89 -18.13
C PRO A 6 -9.95 -7.67 -17.20
N HIS A 7 -10.16 -8.57 -16.26
CA HIS A 7 -11.31 -8.55 -15.36
C HIS A 7 -10.85 -8.65 -13.89
N LEU A 8 -11.12 -7.60 -13.14
CA LEU A 8 -10.83 -7.53 -11.71
C LEU A 8 -12.08 -7.80 -10.89
N ALA A 9 -12.02 -8.78 -9.98
CA ALA A 9 -13.00 -8.94 -8.92
C ALA A 9 -12.51 -8.25 -7.63
N ALA A 10 -13.44 -7.63 -6.92
CA ALA A 10 -13.20 -7.08 -5.60
C ALA A 10 -14.27 -7.58 -4.64
N ILE A 11 -13.86 -8.08 -3.47
CA ILE A 11 -14.76 -8.44 -2.37
C ILE A 11 -14.67 -7.36 -1.30
N LEU A 12 -15.80 -6.83 -0.88
CA LEU A 12 -15.95 -5.90 0.25
C LEU A 12 -16.83 -6.56 1.30
N VAL A 13 -16.32 -6.64 2.53
CA VAL A 13 -17.07 -7.17 3.69
C VAL A 13 -17.43 -6.01 4.61
N GLY A 14 -18.71 -5.88 4.90
CA GLY A 14 -19.26 -4.78 5.70
C GLY A 14 -19.34 -3.45 4.95
N ASP A 15 -19.58 -2.39 5.69
CA ASP A 15 -19.89 -1.03 5.19
C ASP A 15 -18.86 0.04 5.64
N ASN A 16 -17.62 -0.38 5.94
CA ASN A 16 -16.57 0.57 6.31
C ASN A 16 -16.38 1.63 5.22
N GLY A 17 -16.70 2.89 5.53
CA GLY A 17 -16.72 3.99 4.56
C GLY A 17 -15.35 4.27 3.91
N ALA A 18 -14.23 3.97 4.57
CA ALA A 18 -12.90 4.08 3.96
C ALA A 18 -12.71 2.97 2.93
N SER A 19 -13.00 1.72 3.29
CA SER A 19 -12.94 0.55 2.39
C SER A 19 -13.84 0.73 1.17
N GLU A 20 -15.05 1.25 1.38
CA GLU A 20 -15.99 1.55 0.30
C GLU A 20 -15.44 2.60 -0.68
N THR A 21 -14.83 3.65 -0.16
CA THR A 21 -14.19 4.70 -0.98
C THR A 21 -13.06 4.10 -1.85
N TYR A 22 -12.22 3.25 -1.28
CA TYR A 22 -11.13 2.58 -2.02
C TYR A 22 -11.66 1.63 -3.10
N VAL A 23 -12.64 0.80 -2.78
CA VAL A 23 -13.23 -0.13 -3.75
C VAL A 23 -13.92 0.63 -4.89
N ASN A 24 -14.67 1.68 -4.60
CA ASN A 24 -15.29 2.51 -5.62
C ASN A 24 -14.25 3.21 -6.52
N ALA A 25 -13.12 3.64 -5.96
CA ALA A 25 -12.02 4.19 -6.75
C ALA A 25 -11.39 3.14 -7.68
N LYS A 26 -11.20 1.90 -7.20
CA LYS A 26 -10.71 0.77 -8.01
C LYS A 26 -11.66 0.46 -9.17
N VAL A 27 -12.97 0.38 -8.92
CA VAL A 27 -13.99 0.16 -9.97
C VAL A 27 -13.97 1.28 -11.03
N LYS A 28 -13.88 2.55 -10.59
CA LYS A 28 -13.76 3.69 -11.50
C LYS A 28 -12.46 3.62 -12.32
N ALA A 29 -11.35 3.22 -11.71
CA ALA A 29 -10.07 3.04 -12.40
C ALA A 29 -10.15 1.94 -13.46
N CYS A 30 -10.74 0.78 -13.15
CA CYS A 30 -11.00 -0.29 -14.11
C CYS A 30 -11.76 0.22 -15.33
N LYS A 31 -12.86 0.93 -15.10
CA LYS A 31 -13.66 1.51 -16.19
C LYS A 31 -12.84 2.48 -17.06
N ARG A 32 -12.00 3.33 -16.43
CA ARG A 32 -11.18 4.31 -17.14
C ARG A 32 -10.14 3.67 -18.06
N VAL A 33 -9.58 2.52 -17.68
CA VAL A 33 -8.57 1.80 -18.47
C VAL A 33 -9.17 0.69 -19.34
N GLY A 34 -10.50 0.56 -19.39
CA GLY A 34 -11.20 -0.42 -20.22
C GLY A 34 -11.23 -1.84 -19.66
N PHE A 35 -10.94 -2.03 -18.38
CA PHE A 35 -11.06 -3.31 -17.68
C PHE A 35 -12.52 -3.59 -17.31
N GLN A 36 -12.85 -4.87 -17.23
CA GLN A 36 -14.07 -5.33 -16.58
C GLN A 36 -13.85 -5.32 -15.05
N SER A 37 -14.94 -5.14 -14.30
CA SER A 37 -14.88 -5.22 -12.85
C SER A 37 -16.15 -5.84 -12.28
N THR A 38 -15.97 -6.74 -11.31
CA THR A 38 -17.05 -7.32 -10.50
C THR A 38 -16.84 -6.92 -9.04
N LEU A 39 -17.86 -6.35 -8.42
CA LEU A 39 -17.86 -6.05 -7.00
C LEU A 39 -18.81 -6.97 -6.27
N VAL A 40 -18.27 -7.79 -5.38
CA VAL A 40 -19.02 -8.65 -4.45
C VAL A 40 -19.10 -7.95 -3.11
N ARG A 41 -20.31 -7.73 -2.63
CA ARG A 41 -20.56 -7.14 -1.31
C ARG A 41 -21.08 -8.23 -0.38
N LEU A 42 -20.44 -8.41 0.76
CA LEU A 42 -20.83 -9.34 1.81
C LEU A 42 -21.16 -8.55 3.09
N ASP A 43 -22.11 -9.05 3.84
CA ASP A 43 -22.49 -8.46 5.12
C ASP A 43 -21.34 -8.55 6.14
N GLU A 44 -21.28 -7.60 7.09
CA GLU A 44 -20.26 -7.60 8.15
C GLU A 44 -20.30 -8.89 8.99
N THR A 45 -21.46 -9.53 9.08
CA THR A 45 -21.67 -10.78 9.85
C THR A 45 -21.38 -12.04 9.06
N VAL A 46 -20.91 -11.94 7.79
CA VAL A 46 -20.61 -13.10 6.95
C VAL A 46 -19.64 -14.05 7.67
N LEU A 47 -19.90 -15.34 7.59
CA LEU A 47 -19.01 -16.35 8.16
C LEU A 47 -17.73 -16.45 7.33
N GLU A 48 -16.59 -16.67 7.99
CA GLU A 48 -15.30 -16.89 7.31
C GLU A 48 -15.38 -17.98 6.23
N LEU A 49 -16.14 -19.06 6.50
CA LEU A 49 -16.33 -20.15 5.55
C LEU A 49 -17.05 -19.70 4.28
N ASP A 50 -18.04 -18.82 4.38
CA ASP A 50 -18.78 -18.34 3.22
C ASP A 50 -17.95 -17.37 2.39
N LEU A 51 -17.12 -16.53 3.03
CA LEU A 51 -16.13 -15.71 2.35
C LEU A 51 -15.10 -16.59 1.61
N LEU A 52 -14.62 -17.68 2.23
CA LEU A 52 -13.71 -18.63 1.58
C LEU A 52 -14.35 -19.32 0.38
N ARG A 53 -15.62 -19.69 0.47
CA ARG A 53 -16.37 -20.27 -0.68
C ARG A 53 -16.48 -19.27 -1.83
N GLU A 54 -16.72 -18.01 -1.53
CA GLU A 54 -16.80 -16.97 -2.56
C GLU A 54 -15.43 -16.73 -3.22
N ILE A 55 -14.34 -16.73 -2.44
CA ILE A 55 -12.97 -16.67 -2.98
C ILE A 55 -12.70 -17.83 -3.90
N GLU A 56 -13.04 -19.06 -3.48
CA GLU A 56 -12.85 -20.26 -4.31
C GLU A 56 -13.66 -20.20 -5.61
N ARG A 57 -14.90 -19.73 -5.56
CA ARG A 57 -15.72 -19.52 -6.76
C ARG A 57 -15.05 -18.55 -7.76
N ILE A 58 -14.42 -17.49 -7.25
CA ILE A 58 -13.69 -16.52 -8.08
C ILE A 58 -12.37 -17.10 -8.58
N ASN A 59 -11.65 -17.85 -7.75
CA ASN A 59 -10.42 -18.54 -8.15
C ASN A 59 -10.64 -19.44 -9.34
N GLN A 60 -11.73 -20.22 -9.34
CA GLN A 60 -12.07 -21.16 -10.41
C GLN A 60 -12.67 -20.50 -11.65
N ASN A 61 -13.04 -19.23 -11.59
CA ASN A 61 -13.62 -18.53 -12.73
C ASN A 61 -12.52 -18.02 -13.68
N SER A 62 -12.37 -18.64 -14.84
CA SER A 62 -11.38 -18.26 -15.87
C SER A 62 -11.62 -16.88 -16.50
N ASP A 63 -12.82 -16.31 -16.32
CA ASP A 63 -13.12 -14.97 -16.82
C ASP A 63 -12.58 -13.86 -15.92
N ILE A 64 -12.20 -14.17 -14.68
CA ILE A 64 -11.64 -13.24 -13.72
C ILE A 64 -10.12 -13.41 -13.66
N ASP A 65 -9.38 -12.36 -13.96
CA ASP A 65 -7.92 -12.38 -14.04
C ASP A 65 -7.25 -11.95 -12.72
N GLY A 66 -7.96 -11.19 -11.87
CA GLY A 66 -7.43 -10.74 -10.59
C GLY A 66 -8.51 -10.62 -9.52
N LEU A 67 -8.12 -10.85 -8.26
CA LEU A 67 -8.99 -10.77 -7.09
C LEU A 67 -8.36 -9.88 -6.02
N ILE A 68 -9.18 -9.01 -5.45
CA ILE A 68 -8.86 -8.21 -4.27
C ILE A 68 -9.90 -8.53 -3.19
N VAL A 69 -9.46 -8.84 -1.99
CA VAL A 69 -10.30 -8.81 -0.79
C VAL A 69 -9.92 -7.57 0.00
N GLN A 70 -10.83 -6.59 0.03
CA GLN A 70 -10.53 -5.28 0.62
C GLN A 70 -10.33 -5.38 2.14
N LEU A 71 -9.14 -5.03 2.60
CA LEU A 71 -8.80 -4.93 4.02
C LEU A 71 -9.18 -3.53 4.60
N PRO A 72 -9.41 -3.41 5.92
CA PRO A 72 -9.42 -4.51 6.91
C PRO A 72 -10.70 -5.34 6.86
N LEU A 73 -10.63 -6.57 7.34
CA LEU A 73 -11.78 -7.46 7.53
C LEU A 73 -12.36 -7.34 8.95
N PRO A 74 -13.62 -7.77 9.18
CA PRO A 74 -14.18 -7.91 10.51
C PRO A 74 -13.32 -8.81 11.41
N LYS A 75 -13.26 -8.51 12.71
CA LYS A 75 -12.35 -9.17 13.68
C LYS A 75 -12.53 -10.70 13.81
N HIS A 76 -13.70 -11.22 13.47
CA HIS A 76 -13.99 -12.66 13.52
C HIS A 76 -13.45 -13.43 12.30
N ILE A 77 -12.93 -12.74 11.30
CA ILE A 77 -12.36 -13.33 10.09
C ILE A 77 -10.83 -13.23 10.15
N ASN A 78 -10.15 -14.33 9.89
CA ASN A 78 -8.70 -14.38 9.87
C ASN A 78 -8.14 -13.87 8.52
N GLU A 79 -7.65 -12.64 8.51
CA GLU A 79 -7.10 -11.99 7.30
C GLU A 79 -6.00 -12.82 6.63
N SER A 80 -5.12 -13.46 7.40
CA SER A 80 -4.03 -14.29 6.87
C SER A 80 -4.56 -15.51 6.12
N LYS A 81 -5.61 -16.14 6.66
CA LYS A 81 -6.25 -17.29 6.00
C LYS A 81 -6.95 -16.88 4.70
N ILE A 82 -7.62 -15.72 4.71
CA ILE A 82 -8.28 -15.16 3.54
C ILE A 82 -7.26 -14.81 2.44
N THR A 83 -6.17 -14.14 2.80
CA THR A 83 -5.11 -13.79 1.84
C THR A 83 -4.49 -15.02 1.20
N GLN A 84 -4.25 -16.09 1.98
CA GLN A 84 -3.69 -17.33 1.48
C GLN A 84 -4.67 -18.18 0.65
N ALA A 85 -5.97 -17.91 0.74
CA ALA A 85 -6.98 -18.61 -0.06
C ALA A 85 -7.09 -18.05 -1.50
N ILE A 86 -6.58 -16.86 -1.77
CA ILE A 86 -6.55 -16.30 -3.12
C ILE A 86 -5.46 -17.03 -3.93
N PHE A 87 -5.75 -17.43 -5.15
CA PHE A 87 -4.72 -18.03 -6.01
C PHE A 87 -3.61 -17.01 -6.29
N PRO A 88 -2.32 -17.37 -6.15
CA PRO A 88 -1.20 -16.45 -6.37
C PRO A 88 -1.24 -15.73 -7.71
N GLU A 89 -1.77 -16.38 -8.75
CA GLU A 89 -1.91 -15.82 -10.09
C GLU A 89 -3.01 -14.75 -10.18
N LYS A 90 -3.94 -14.74 -9.21
CA LYS A 90 -5.04 -13.76 -9.12
C LYS A 90 -4.85 -12.74 -7.99
N ASP A 91 -3.84 -12.93 -7.14
CA ASP A 91 -3.51 -12.02 -6.04
C ASP A 91 -2.83 -10.75 -6.57
N VAL A 92 -3.62 -9.83 -7.10
CA VAL A 92 -3.12 -8.58 -7.67
C VAL A 92 -2.72 -7.54 -6.61
N ASP A 93 -3.06 -7.75 -5.34
CA ASP A 93 -2.53 -6.94 -4.23
C ASP A 93 -1.14 -7.41 -3.77
N GLY A 94 -0.69 -8.60 -4.21
CA GLY A 94 0.66 -9.12 -3.95
C GLY A 94 0.91 -9.53 -2.50
N PHE A 95 -0.14 -9.94 -1.76
CA PHE A 95 -0.03 -10.29 -0.33
C PHE A 95 0.14 -11.79 -0.08
N HIS A 96 -0.12 -12.62 -1.09
CA HIS A 96 0.03 -14.06 -0.96
C HIS A 96 1.50 -14.43 -0.63
N PRO A 97 1.76 -15.34 0.33
CA PRO A 97 3.14 -15.71 0.73
C PRO A 97 4.02 -16.14 -0.45
N GLN A 98 3.47 -16.82 -1.46
CA GLN A 98 4.20 -17.21 -2.66
C GLN A 98 4.66 -15.98 -3.47
N ASN A 99 3.79 -14.96 -3.62
CA ASN A 99 4.14 -13.72 -4.33
C ASN A 99 5.18 -12.93 -3.56
N LEU A 100 5.04 -12.82 -2.24
CA LEU A 100 6.06 -12.20 -1.38
C LEU A 100 7.39 -12.94 -1.45
N GLY A 101 7.38 -14.28 -1.44
CA GLY A 101 8.58 -15.10 -1.60
C GLY A 101 9.27 -14.87 -2.96
N LYS A 102 8.50 -14.85 -4.04
CA LYS A 102 9.02 -14.51 -5.38
C LYS A 102 9.60 -13.11 -5.43
N MET A 103 8.92 -12.12 -4.80
CA MET A 103 9.42 -10.74 -4.69
C MET A 103 10.78 -10.68 -3.97
N VAL A 104 10.94 -11.39 -2.85
CA VAL A 104 12.23 -11.47 -2.13
C VAL A 104 13.36 -11.98 -3.03
N LEU A 105 13.04 -12.98 -3.85
CA LEU A 105 13.99 -13.61 -4.80
C LEU A 105 14.14 -12.84 -6.12
N ASN A 106 13.47 -11.70 -6.25
CA ASN A 106 13.43 -10.90 -7.50
C ASN A 106 12.92 -11.70 -8.71
N LEU A 107 11.99 -12.62 -8.48
CA LEU A 107 11.32 -13.40 -9.53
C LEU A 107 10.05 -12.68 -10.02
N PRO A 108 9.62 -12.91 -11.26
CA PRO A 108 8.38 -12.32 -11.78
C PRO A 108 7.17 -12.66 -10.91
N THR A 109 6.49 -11.64 -10.41
CA THR A 109 5.31 -11.79 -9.55
C THR A 109 4.54 -10.47 -9.47
N TYR A 110 3.31 -10.52 -8.92
CA TYR A 110 2.63 -9.32 -8.47
C TYR A 110 3.31 -8.76 -7.21
N LEU A 111 3.69 -7.50 -7.26
CA LEU A 111 4.24 -6.78 -6.11
C LEU A 111 3.10 -6.20 -5.27
N PRO A 112 3.28 -6.05 -3.95
CA PRO A 112 2.34 -5.29 -3.14
C PRO A 112 2.05 -3.92 -3.76
N ALA A 113 0.76 -3.61 -3.96
CA ALA A 113 0.32 -2.51 -4.81
C ALA A 113 0.85 -1.14 -4.36
N THR A 114 0.84 -0.86 -3.04
CA THR A 114 1.38 0.41 -2.49
C THR A 114 2.88 0.52 -2.67
N PRO A 115 3.72 -0.47 -2.30
CA PRO A 115 5.14 -0.50 -2.64
C PRO A 115 5.43 -0.33 -4.14
N ALA A 116 4.71 -1.03 -5.01
CA ALA A 116 4.85 -0.87 -6.45
C ALA A 116 4.56 0.56 -6.93
N GLY A 117 3.52 1.19 -6.36
CA GLY A 117 3.20 2.60 -6.62
C GLY A 117 4.31 3.56 -6.17
N ILE A 118 4.93 3.30 -5.01
CA ILE A 118 6.08 4.09 -4.51
C ILE A 118 7.27 3.97 -5.47
N LEU A 119 7.61 2.75 -5.89
CA LEU A 119 8.69 2.55 -6.88
C LEU A 119 8.41 3.31 -8.18
N GLU A 120 7.17 3.28 -8.66
CA GLU A 120 6.76 4.00 -9.88
C GLU A 120 6.88 5.52 -9.70
N ILE A 121 6.53 6.07 -8.54
CA ILE A 121 6.74 7.50 -8.21
C ILE A 121 8.23 7.82 -8.25
N LEU A 122 9.07 7.07 -7.53
CA LEU A 122 10.52 7.29 -7.50
C LEU A 122 11.13 7.26 -8.91
N LYS A 123 10.67 6.32 -9.74
CA LYS A 123 11.10 6.19 -11.14
C LYS A 123 10.68 7.40 -11.99
N ARG A 124 9.42 7.81 -11.94
CA ARG A 124 8.89 8.92 -12.76
C ARG A 124 9.52 10.27 -12.42
N TYR A 125 9.88 10.46 -11.16
CA TYR A 125 10.57 11.67 -10.71
C TYR A 125 12.09 11.54 -10.79
N ASN A 126 12.62 10.45 -11.35
CA ASN A 126 14.06 10.19 -11.51
C ASN A 126 14.84 10.34 -10.18
N VAL A 127 14.24 9.90 -9.06
CA VAL A 127 14.88 9.97 -7.76
C VAL A 127 16.08 9.04 -7.72
N GLN A 128 17.25 9.59 -7.42
CA GLN A 128 18.48 8.78 -7.29
C GLN A 128 18.40 7.92 -6.04
N THR A 129 18.38 6.59 -6.22
CA THR A 129 18.24 5.62 -5.14
C THR A 129 19.53 4.85 -4.85
N SER A 130 20.35 4.60 -5.87
CA SER A 130 21.58 3.81 -5.74
C SER A 130 22.57 4.45 -4.77
N GLY A 131 23.03 3.67 -3.79
CA GLY A 131 23.95 4.11 -2.74
C GLY A 131 23.34 5.05 -1.70
N LYS A 132 22.03 5.31 -1.75
CA LYS A 132 21.32 6.17 -0.79
C LYS A 132 20.91 5.39 0.46
N HIS A 133 20.80 6.11 1.57
CA HIS A 133 20.21 5.58 2.79
C HIS A 133 18.70 5.77 2.78
N CYS A 134 17.96 4.67 2.71
CA CYS A 134 16.51 4.64 2.79
C CYS A 134 16.07 4.23 4.20
N VAL A 135 15.36 5.11 4.89
CA VAL A 135 14.74 4.78 6.18
C VAL A 135 13.25 4.59 5.96
N ILE A 136 12.74 3.45 6.43
CA ILE A 136 11.32 3.10 6.35
C ILE A 136 10.75 3.08 7.76
N ILE A 137 9.70 3.86 8.00
CA ILE A 137 9.03 3.94 9.28
C ILE A 137 7.69 3.21 9.21
N GLY A 138 7.61 2.07 9.88
CA GLY A 138 6.51 1.12 9.81
C GLY A 138 6.97 -0.22 9.23
N ARG A 139 6.44 -1.33 9.77
CA ARG A 139 6.84 -2.71 9.38
C ARG A 139 5.65 -3.60 9.06
N SER A 140 4.57 -3.02 8.55
CA SER A 140 3.41 -3.80 8.11
C SER A 140 3.80 -4.73 6.95
N HIS A 141 3.10 -5.85 6.83
CA HIS A 141 3.28 -6.75 5.69
C HIS A 141 2.76 -6.16 4.38
N ILE A 142 1.98 -5.09 4.46
CA ILE A 142 1.37 -4.43 3.30
C ILE A 142 2.31 -3.39 2.69
N VAL A 143 3.10 -2.69 3.50
CA VAL A 143 3.96 -1.59 3.03
C VAL A 143 5.40 -1.72 3.54
N GLY A 144 5.63 -1.62 4.85
CA GLY A 144 6.97 -1.42 5.38
C GLY A 144 7.93 -2.58 5.11
N SER A 145 7.52 -3.81 5.41
CA SER A 145 8.34 -5.00 5.16
C SER A 145 8.64 -5.20 3.67
N PRO A 146 7.64 -5.24 2.76
CA PRO A 146 7.94 -5.38 1.34
C PRO A 146 8.77 -4.20 0.78
N MET A 147 8.50 -2.98 1.25
CA MET A 147 9.26 -1.82 0.80
C MET A 147 10.74 -1.89 1.18
N SER A 148 11.04 -2.44 2.37
CA SER A 148 12.44 -2.62 2.79
C SER A 148 13.22 -3.59 1.90
N ILE A 149 12.56 -4.61 1.40
CA ILE A 149 13.14 -5.58 0.47
C ILE A 149 13.34 -4.92 -0.91
N LEU A 150 12.29 -4.30 -1.44
CA LEU A 150 12.31 -3.70 -2.77
C LEU A 150 13.37 -2.59 -2.90
N MET A 151 13.50 -1.73 -1.89
CA MET A 151 14.51 -0.66 -1.90
C MET A 151 15.96 -1.18 -1.77
N ALA A 152 16.16 -2.38 -1.21
CA ALA A 152 17.47 -3.02 -1.10
C ALA A 152 17.86 -3.83 -2.35
N GLN A 153 16.91 -4.17 -3.23
CA GLN A 153 17.19 -4.98 -4.42
C GLN A 153 18.15 -4.28 -5.39
N ASN A 154 18.96 -5.10 -6.09
CA ASN A 154 19.90 -4.62 -7.12
C ASN A 154 19.16 -4.32 -8.43
N ASN A 155 18.37 -3.26 -8.42
CA ASN A 155 17.64 -2.75 -9.59
C ASN A 155 17.35 -1.25 -9.39
N TYR A 156 16.70 -0.62 -10.36
CA TYR A 156 16.22 0.76 -10.24
C TYR A 156 14.68 0.79 -10.34
N PRO A 157 14.00 1.47 -9.40
CA PRO A 157 14.50 2.08 -8.16
C PRO A 157 14.86 1.02 -7.12
N GLY A 158 16.03 1.15 -6.49
CA GLY A 158 16.57 0.21 -5.50
C GLY A 158 18.03 0.55 -5.19
N ASN A 159 18.85 -0.47 -4.89
CA ASN A 159 20.25 -0.31 -4.51
C ASN A 159 20.50 0.60 -3.31
N CYS A 160 19.53 0.70 -2.41
CA CYS A 160 19.66 1.47 -1.17
C CYS A 160 20.28 0.65 -0.04
N THR A 161 20.97 1.32 0.88
CA THR A 161 21.12 0.82 2.24
C THR A 161 19.82 1.10 2.99
N VAL A 162 19.16 0.08 3.53
CA VAL A 162 17.83 0.22 4.11
C VAL A 162 17.85 0.03 5.62
N THR A 163 17.22 0.95 6.33
CA THR A 163 16.89 0.82 7.76
C THR A 163 15.39 0.75 7.95
N LEU A 164 14.88 -0.41 8.38
CA LEU A 164 13.49 -0.61 8.74
C LEU A 164 13.27 -0.28 10.22
N THR A 165 12.35 0.64 10.52
CA THR A 165 12.03 1.07 11.87
C THR A 165 10.58 0.77 12.25
N HIS A 166 10.30 0.75 13.54
CA HIS A 166 8.98 0.40 14.09
C HIS A 166 8.75 1.01 15.47
N SER A 167 7.61 0.78 16.08
CA SER A 167 7.20 1.35 17.38
C SER A 167 8.12 1.01 18.57
N ARG A 168 9.02 0.03 18.42
CA ARG A 168 10.02 -0.35 19.45
C ARG A 168 11.43 0.16 19.10
N THR A 169 11.60 0.91 18.02
CA THR A 169 12.90 1.47 17.61
C THR A 169 13.29 2.60 18.56
N ASN A 170 14.46 2.47 19.17
CA ASN A 170 15.05 3.51 19.98
C ASN A 170 15.62 4.62 19.08
N ASN A 171 15.55 5.87 19.56
CA ASN A 171 16.13 7.03 18.88
C ASN A 171 15.63 7.22 17.42
N LEU A 172 14.34 6.95 17.16
CA LEU A 172 13.73 7.06 15.84
C LEU A 172 14.07 8.38 15.14
N LYS A 173 14.00 9.51 15.85
CA LYS A 173 14.34 10.83 15.34
C LYS A 173 15.79 10.92 14.82
N LYS A 174 16.75 10.33 15.54
CA LYS A 174 18.16 10.29 15.10
C LYS A 174 18.32 9.47 13.82
N ILE A 175 17.62 8.34 13.74
CA ILE A 175 17.66 7.46 12.57
C ILE A 175 16.99 8.13 11.37
N SER A 176 15.78 8.68 11.52
CA SER A 176 15.06 9.30 10.40
C SER A 176 15.82 10.47 9.78
N ARG A 177 16.53 11.25 10.59
CA ARG A 177 17.39 12.34 10.12
C ARG A 177 18.61 11.92 9.29
N THR A 178 18.95 10.64 9.23
CA THR A 178 20.02 10.15 8.35
C THR A 178 19.53 9.74 6.96
N ALA A 179 18.21 9.76 6.75
CA ALA A 179 17.58 9.28 5.53
C ALA A 179 17.80 10.25 4.36
N ASP A 180 18.34 9.75 3.25
CA ASP A 180 18.24 10.41 1.95
C ASP A 180 16.85 10.21 1.35
N ILE A 181 16.25 9.04 1.62
CA ILE A 181 14.89 8.68 1.24
C ILE A 181 14.17 8.22 2.51
N LEU A 182 13.08 8.91 2.87
CA LEU A 182 12.28 8.61 4.05
C LEU A 182 10.89 8.16 3.60
N ILE A 183 10.52 6.92 3.90
CA ILE A 183 9.20 6.35 3.58
C ILE A 183 8.45 6.14 4.89
N VAL A 184 7.27 6.76 5.02
CA VAL A 184 6.52 6.81 6.28
C VAL A 184 5.17 6.11 6.11
N ALA A 185 4.94 5.04 6.90
CA ALA A 185 3.73 4.22 6.85
C ALA A 185 3.32 3.78 8.26
N LEU A 186 2.91 4.74 9.10
CA LEU A 186 2.59 4.54 10.52
C LEU A 186 1.09 4.51 10.80
N GLY A 187 0.29 5.25 10.02
CA GLY A 187 -1.11 5.55 10.34
C GLY A 187 -1.24 6.45 11.56
N LYS A 188 -0.34 7.43 11.71
CA LYS A 188 -0.35 8.45 12.77
C LYS A 188 -0.20 9.82 12.14
N ASP A 189 -1.28 10.57 12.14
CA ASP A 189 -1.36 11.90 11.53
C ASP A 189 -0.29 12.85 12.04
N GLU A 190 0.40 13.49 11.09
CA GLU A 190 1.40 14.55 11.29
C GLU A 190 2.51 14.21 12.32
N PHE A 191 2.82 12.91 12.46
CA PHE A 191 3.82 12.42 13.43
C PHE A 191 5.25 12.84 13.06
N ILE A 192 5.59 12.90 11.77
CA ILE A 192 6.92 13.29 11.29
C ILE A 192 6.98 14.80 11.11
N THR A 193 7.82 15.41 11.90
CA THR A 193 8.05 16.87 11.93
C THR A 193 9.38 17.24 11.30
N SER A 194 9.62 18.54 11.05
CA SER A 194 10.82 19.03 10.36
C SER A 194 12.14 18.64 11.03
N ASP A 195 12.14 18.46 12.35
CA ASP A 195 13.31 18.05 13.11
C ASP A 195 13.63 16.55 13.05
N MET A 196 12.76 15.77 12.36
CA MET A 196 12.96 14.35 12.07
C MET A 196 13.42 14.09 10.62
N VAL A 197 13.53 15.11 9.80
CA VAL A 197 13.86 14.99 8.37
C VAL A 197 15.20 15.63 8.07
N LYS A 198 16.01 14.97 7.24
CA LYS A 198 17.27 15.50 6.70
C LYS A 198 16.99 16.56 5.64
N ASP A 199 17.79 17.62 5.60
CA ASP A 199 17.72 18.61 4.53
C ASP A 199 18.04 17.96 3.17
N GLY A 200 17.23 18.23 2.16
CA GLY A 200 17.35 17.65 0.84
C GLY A 200 16.83 16.21 0.69
N ALA A 201 16.18 15.66 1.72
CA ALA A 201 15.60 14.30 1.62
C ALA A 201 14.47 14.20 0.60
N CYS A 202 14.27 12.98 0.07
CA CYS A 202 13.05 12.57 -0.61
C CYS A 202 12.11 11.93 0.43
N VAL A 203 10.91 12.49 0.62
CA VAL A 203 9.94 11.99 1.61
C VAL A 203 8.71 11.44 0.91
N ILE A 204 8.40 10.18 1.20
CA ILE A 204 7.18 9.50 0.71
C ILE A 204 6.27 9.25 1.92
N ASP A 205 5.21 10.02 2.00
CA ASP A 205 4.15 9.84 3.00
C ASP A 205 3.11 8.87 2.45
N VAL A 206 2.93 7.74 3.14
CA VAL A 206 1.99 6.67 2.78
C VAL A 206 0.78 6.67 3.71
N GLY A 207 0.92 7.31 4.87
CA GLY A 207 -0.12 7.35 5.89
C GLY A 207 -1.36 8.10 5.40
N ILE A 208 -2.54 7.56 5.71
CA ILE A 208 -3.83 8.24 5.48
C ILE A 208 -4.68 8.07 6.72
N THR A 209 -4.86 9.15 7.46
CA THR A 209 -5.73 9.22 8.63
C THR A 209 -6.89 10.16 8.36
N ARG A 210 -8.12 9.69 8.62
CA ARG A 210 -9.34 10.47 8.49
C ARG A 210 -9.67 11.13 9.83
N VAL A 211 -9.57 12.46 9.89
CA VAL A 211 -9.85 13.25 11.08
C VAL A 211 -11.09 14.12 10.90
N LYS A 212 -11.82 14.39 12.00
CA LYS A 212 -12.97 15.31 11.96
C LYS A 212 -12.50 16.73 11.60
N SER A 213 -13.24 17.41 10.75
CA SER A 213 -12.93 18.78 10.31
C SER A 213 -14.19 19.63 10.29
N LYS A 214 -14.12 20.80 10.90
CA LYS A 214 -15.20 21.80 10.86
C LYS A 214 -15.15 22.68 9.60
N VAL A 215 -14.04 22.59 8.82
CA VAL A 215 -13.79 23.48 7.68
C VAL A 215 -14.20 22.84 6.36
N THR A 216 -14.23 21.51 6.27
CA THR A 216 -14.58 20.81 5.05
C THR A 216 -16.09 20.52 4.97
N LYS A 217 -16.65 20.62 3.76
CA LYS A 217 -18.08 20.32 3.53
C LYS A 217 -18.48 18.89 3.93
N SER A 218 -17.54 17.94 3.88
CA SER A 218 -17.78 16.54 4.26
C SER A 218 -17.70 16.31 5.77
N GLY A 219 -17.27 17.30 6.56
CA GLY A 219 -16.99 17.15 7.99
C GLY A 219 -15.72 16.36 8.32
N TRP A 220 -14.93 15.99 7.30
CA TRP A 220 -13.73 15.17 7.44
C TRP A 220 -12.58 15.72 6.60
N LYS A 221 -11.36 15.55 7.11
CA LYS A 221 -10.10 15.85 6.41
C LYS A 221 -9.22 14.59 6.42
N LEU A 222 -8.47 14.38 5.35
CA LEU A 222 -7.41 13.39 5.31
C LEU A 222 -6.09 14.04 5.70
N LEU A 223 -5.32 13.37 6.52
CA LEU A 223 -3.97 13.75 6.92
C LEU A 223 -3.01 12.58 6.66
N GLY A 224 -1.79 12.92 6.27
CA GLY A 224 -0.69 11.98 6.21
C GLY A 224 0.01 11.79 7.54
N ASP A 225 1.01 10.92 7.55
CA ASP A 225 1.88 10.70 8.70
C ASP A 225 2.94 11.80 8.85
N VAL A 226 3.13 12.62 7.81
CA VAL A 226 4.11 13.71 7.77
C VAL A 226 3.40 15.05 7.91
N ASP A 227 3.87 15.92 8.79
CA ASP A 227 3.47 17.34 8.81
C ASP A 227 4.02 18.03 7.55
N PHE A 228 3.22 17.97 6.47
CA PHE A 228 3.61 18.47 5.16
C PHE A 228 4.08 19.93 5.20
N ASN A 229 3.39 20.78 5.97
CA ASN A 229 3.69 22.20 6.00
C ASN A 229 5.03 22.51 6.66
N GLN A 230 5.41 21.76 7.71
CA GLN A 230 6.69 21.90 8.37
C GLN A 230 7.86 21.26 7.61
N VAL A 231 7.59 20.26 6.75
CA VAL A 231 8.63 19.41 6.15
C VAL A 231 8.93 19.78 4.71
N LYS A 232 7.95 20.27 3.95
CA LYS A 232 8.06 20.48 2.49
C LYS A 232 9.28 21.31 2.06
N ASP A 233 9.60 22.38 2.79
CA ASP A 233 10.67 23.31 2.42
C ASP A 233 12.08 22.72 2.68
N LYS A 234 12.15 21.58 3.39
CA LYS A 234 13.40 20.83 3.62
C LYS A 234 13.66 19.74 2.57
N CYS A 235 12.66 19.37 1.80
CA CYS A 235 12.70 18.23 0.91
C CYS A 235 13.07 18.60 -0.52
N THR A 236 13.81 17.72 -1.19
CA THR A 236 13.93 17.78 -2.65
C THR A 236 12.65 17.27 -3.32
N PHE A 237 12.05 16.23 -2.73
CA PHE A 237 10.77 15.67 -3.14
C PHE A 237 9.95 15.32 -1.91
N ILE A 238 8.66 15.57 -1.95
CA ILE A 238 7.70 15.15 -0.93
C ILE A 238 6.35 14.86 -1.56
N THR A 239 5.72 13.75 -1.17
CA THR A 239 4.35 13.45 -1.57
C THR A 239 3.37 14.15 -0.61
N PRO A 240 2.37 14.89 -1.10
CA PRO A 240 1.29 15.40 -0.26
C PRO A 240 0.27 14.31 0.06
N VAL A 241 -0.47 14.47 1.15
CA VAL A 241 -1.68 13.70 1.48
C VAL A 241 -2.80 14.69 1.79
N PRO A 242 -3.94 14.65 1.12
CA PRO A 242 -4.25 13.93 -0.12
C PRO A 242 -3.61 14.52 -1.33
#